data_07f28d149303bf2342cd92833d5630c0
#
_entry.id   07f28d149303bf2342cd92833d5630c0
#
_cell.length_a   1.000
_cell.length_b   1.000
_cell.length_c   1.000
_cell.angle_alpha   90.00
_cell.angle_beta   90.00
_cell.angle_gamma   90.00
#
_symmetry.space_group_name_H-M   'P 1'
#
loop_
_entity.id
_entity.type
_entity.pdbx_description
1 polymer ?
#
loop_
_entity_poly.entity_id
_entity_poly.type
_entity_poly.pdbx_seq_one_letter_code
_entity_poly.pdbx_strand_id
1 'polypeptide(L)'
;MTNFSRITLGAASLAVLGACEAPREAVSRAAPADAMRVLGYKGIETRLLDGDLVQFVVTMDGEAMPDDVRRYTECAAAQYSLIRGYGFARHLRTNVEIKGGQWCGDAVYTISAALPRGLKTIDAEVIVHNCIEDKIPMV
;
A
#
# COMPACT_ATOMS: atom_id res chain seq x y z
N MET A 1 37.87 35.70 74.00
CA MET A 1 38.87 34.63 74.22
C MET A 1 38.48 33.47 73.38
N THR A 2 39.13 33.28 72.24
CA THR A 2 39.81 32.09 71.76
C THR A 2 38.94 30.82 71.79
N ASN A 3 38.59 30.18 70.67
CA ASN A 3 39.58 29.36 70.00
C ASN A 3 39.03 28.88 68.60
N PHE A 4 39.95 28.97 67.72
CA PHE A 4 39.95 28.29 66.40
C PHE A 4 39.77 26.77 66.52
N SER A 5 39.05 26.18 65.68
CA SER A 5 39.43 24.86 65.15
C SER A 5 38.96 24.67 63.72
N ARG A 6 39.94 24.61 62.86
CA ARG A 6 39.85 24.22 61.47
C ARG A 6 39.59 22.72 61.39
N ILE A 7 38.64 22.31 60.56
CA ILE A 7 38.70 20.96 60.05
C ILE A 7 38.39 21.02 58.52
N THR A 8 39.28 20.39 57.85
CA THR A 8 39.57 20.31 56.44
C THR A 8 38.50 19.61 55.58
N LEU A 9 38.38 20.14 54.38
CA LEU A 9 38.14 19.49 53.08
C LEU A 9 37.83 17.98 53.04
N GLY A 10 36.72 17.69 52.45
CA GLY A 10 36.47 16.45 51.80
C GLY A 10 35.66 16.73 50.51
N ALA A 11 36.33 16.96 49.41
CA ALA A 11 35.70 17.04 48.10
C ALA A 11 35.39 15.62 47.63
N ALA A 12 34.13 15.24 47.69
CA ALA A 12 33.64 14.04 47.00
C ALA A 12 32.97 14.48 45.73
N SER A 13 33.69 14.39 44.62
CA SER A 13 33.15 14.54 43.30
C SER A 13 32.32 13.30 42.94
N LEU A 14 31.02 13.40 43.06
CA LEU A 14 30.08 12.43 42.45
C LEU A 14 29.95 12.80 40.99
N ALA A 15 30.61 12.03 40.13
CA ALA A 15 30.34 12.02 38.70
C ALA A 15 28.99 11.40 38.49
N VAL A 16 27.99 12.23 38.25
CA VAL A 16 26.70 11.77 37.73
C VAL A 16 26.91 11.44 36.27
N LEU A 17 27.07 10.14 35.97
CA LEU A 17 26.92 9.62 34.62
C LEU A 17 25.46 9.79 34.26
N GLY A 18 25.15 10.88 33.54
CA GLY A 18 23.87 11.06 32.87
C GLY A 18 23.75 9.97 31.81
N ALA A 19 23.04 8.91 32.15
CA ALA A 19 22.52 8.01 31.14
C ALA A 19 21.52 8.82 30.32
N CYS A 20 21.86 9.12 29.06
CA CYS A 20 20.89 9.54 28.06
C CYS A 20 19.96 8.36 27.84
N GLU A 21 18.87 8.31 28.60
CA GLU A 21 17.70 7.55 28.20
C GLU A 21 17.08 8.27 27.01
N ALA A 22 17.38 7.74 25.81
CA ALA A 22 16.61 8.10 24.65
C ALA A 22 15.13 7.78 24.94
N PRO A 23 14.21 8.71 24.63
CA PRO A 23 12.80 8.41 24.75
C PRO A 23 12.55 7.16 23.91
N ARG A 24 12.11 6.08 24.52
CA ARG A 24 11.50 4.97 23.81
C ARG A 24 10.27 5.55 23.16
N GLU A 25 10.43 5.94 21.90
CA GLU A 25 9.27 6.11 21.04
C GLU A 25 8.45 4.83 21.19
N ALA A 26 7.29 4.98 21.77
CA ALA A 26 6.29 3.95 21.72
C ALA A 26 6.07 3.68 20.22
N VAL A 27 6.71 2.62 19.74
CA VAL A 27 6.35 2.05 18.45
C VAL A 27 4.88 1.72 18.61
N SER A 28 4.06 2.64 18.14
CA SER A 28 2.65 2.39 17.95
C SER A 28 2.62 1.14 17.07
N ARG A 29 2.39 -0.01 17.69
CA ARG A 29 2.01 -1.21 16.97
C ARG A 29 0.73 -0.82 16.26
N ALA A 30 0.86 -0.38 15.03
CA ALA A 30 -0.25 -0.41 14.11
C ALA A 30 -0.75 -1.86 14.21
N ALA A 31 -1.93 -2.03 14.78
CA ALA A 31 -2.62 -3.30 14.70
C ALA A 31 -2.57 -3.72 13.23
N PRO A 32 -2.34 -5.00 12.92
CA PRO A 32 -2.32 -5.45 11.54
C PRO A 32 -3.63 -5.00 10.92
N ALA A 33 -3.55 -3.99 10.06
CA ALA A 33 -4.71 -3.39 9.40
C ALA A 33 -5.41 -4.39 8.46
N ASP A 34 -4.80 -5.58 8.30
CA ASP A 34 -5.32 -6.70 7.50
C ASP A 34 -6.10 -7.73 8.31
N ALA A 35 -6.35 -7.49 9.62
CA ALA A 35 -7.16 -8.40 10.40
C ALA A 35 -8.60 -8.38 9.89
N MET A 36 -8.87 -9.24 8.91
CA MET A 36 -10.19 -9.72 8.50
C MET A 36 -11.23 -8.66 8.12
N ARG A 37 -10.84 -7.68 7.30
CA ARG A 37 -11.84 -6.85 6.62
C ARG A 37 -12.64 -7.70 5.63
N VAL A 38 -13.95 -7.57 5.67
CA VAL A 38 -14.83 -8.24 4.72
C VAL A 38 -14.93 -7.39 3.46
N LEU A 39 -14.22 -7.79 2.40
CA LEU A 39 -14.25 -7.13 1.11
C LEU A 39 -15.29 -7.80 0.21
N GLY A 40 -16.17 -7.00 -0.36
CA GLY A 40 -17.17 -7.45 -1.33
C GLY A 40 -16.77 -7.08 -2.75
N TYR A 41 -16.32 -8.03 -3.54
CA TYR A 41 -16.04 -7.85 -4.97
C TYR A 41 -17.33 -8.08 -5.76
N LYS A 42 -17.82 -7.03 -6.46
CA LYS A 42 -19.11 -7.07 -7.17
C LYS A 42 -18.99 -7.31 -8.67
N GLY A 43 -17.84 -7.02 -9.22
CA GLY A 43 -17.59 -7.31 -10.63
C GLY A 43 -16.61 -6.36 -11.29
N ILE A 44 -16.23 -6.76 -12.49
CA ILE A 44 -15.30 -6.05 -13.37
C ILE A 44 -15.96 -5.92 -14.74
N GLU A 45 -15.98 -4.71 -15.25
CA GLU A 45 -16.34 -4.44 -16.66
C GLU A 45 -15.06 -4.02 -17.39
N THR A 46 -14.76 -4.69 -18.49
CA THR A 46 -13.62 -4.41 -19.34
C THR A 46 -14.06 -3.74 -20.62
N ARG A 47 -13.49 -2.62 -20.95
CA ARG A 47 -13.78 -1.85 -22.16
C ARG A 47 -12.51 -1.62 -22.95
N LEU A 48 -12.48 -2.08 -24.18
CA LEU A 48 -11.39 -1.75 -25.09
C LEU A 48 -11.58 -0.31 -25.58
N LEU A 49 -10.50 0.44 -25.50
CA LEU A 49 -10.39 1.78 -26.06
C LEU A 49 -9.53 1.71 -27.33
N ASP A 50 -9.10 2.86 -27.84
CA ASP A 50 -8.27 2.90 -29.04
C ASP A 50 -6.89 2.28 -28.81
N GLY A 51 -6.43 1.48 -29.78
CA GLY A 51 -5.11 0.85 -29.75
C GLY A 51 -4.95 -0.16 -28.61
N ASP A 52 -3.91 0.02 -27.80
CA ASP A 52 -3.58 -0.86 -26.66
C ASP A 52 -4.15 -0.36 -25.33
N LEU A 53 -5.09 0.60 -25.38
CA LEU A 53 -5.74 1.15 -24.20
C LEU A 53 -6.92 0.28 -23.78
N VAL A 54 -6.97 -0.04 -22.49
CA VAL A 54 -8.06 -0.80 -21.89
C VAL A 54 -8.54 -0.10 -20.63
N GLN A 55 -9.83 0.04 -20.49
CA GLN A 55 -10.49 0.56 -19.29
C GLN A 55 -11.09 -0.60 -18.49
N PHE A 56 -10.88 -0.56 -17.19
CA PHE A 56 -11.48 -1.47 -16.23
C PHE A 56 -12.35 -0.68 -15.26
N VAL A 57 -13.62 -1.05 -15.19
CA VAL A 57 -14.54 -0.49 -14.20
C VAL A 57 -14.89 -1.59 -13.21
N VAL A 58 -14.53 -1.35 -11.94
CA VAL A 58 -14.77 -2.32 -10.87
C VAL A 58 -15.72 -1.76 -9.84
N THR A 59 -16.45 -2.64 -9.19
CA THR A 59 -17.35 -2.27 -8.09
C THR A 59 -17.05 -3.14 -6.88
N MET A 60 -16.97 -2.50 -5.71
CA MET A 60 -16.75 -3.16 -4.43
C MET A 60 -17.70 -2.62 -3.36
N ASP A 61 -18.00 -3.44 -2.37
CA ASP A 61 -18.71 -3.06 -1.16
C ASP A 61 -18.04 -3.64 0.09
N GLY A 62 -18.74 -3.64 1.21
CA GLY A 62 -18.20 -4.08 2.48
C GLY A 62 -17.22 -3.06 3.07
N GLU A 63 -16.17 -3.55 3.70
CA GLU A 63 -15.16 -2.73 4.35
C GLU A 63 -14.02 -2.31 3.39
N ALA A 64 -14.33 -2.19 2.09
CA ALA A 64 -13.37 -1.79 1.07
C ALA A 64 -12.88 -0.34 1.30
N MET A 65 -11.66 -0.10 0.91
CA MET A 65 -11.01 1.21 0.92
C MET A 65 -10.51 1.55 -0.50
N PRO A 66 -10.15 2.81 -0.78
CA PRO A 66 -9.67 3.21 -2.11
C PRO A 66 -8.52 2.37 -2.65
N ASP A 67 -7.61 1.91 -1.78
CA ASP A 67 -6.48 1.08 -2.21
C ASP A 67 -6.90 -0.34 -2.59
N ASP A 68 -7.93 -0.89 -1.97
CA ASP A 68 -8.50 -2.19 -2.37
C ASP A 68 -9.10 -2.10 -3.78
N VAL A 69 -9.77 -0.98 -4.07
CA VAL A 69 -10.33 -0.71 -5.40
C VAL A 69 -9.23 -0.60 -6.46
N ARG A 70 -8.15 0.13 -6.16
CA ARG A 70 -6.99 0.24 -7.07
C ARG A 70 -6.36 -1.11 -7.32
N ARG A 71 -6.18 -1.90 -6.28
CA ARG A 71 -5.61 -3.24 -6.38
C ARG A 71 -6.50 -4.18 -7.20
N TYR A 72 -7.80 -4.09 -7.03
CA TYR A 72 -8.75 -4.86 -7.83
C TYR A 72 -8.66 -4.53 -9.33
N THR A 73 -8.52 -3.24 -9.69
CA THR A 73 -8.30 -2.84 -11.09
C THR A 73 -6.95 -3.31 -11.64
N GLU A 74 -5.90 -3.33 -10.81
CA GLU A 74 -4.58 -3.83 -11.19
C GLU A 74 -4.61 -5.33 -11.48
N CYS A 75 -5.29 -6.12 -10.64
CA CYS A 75 -5.49 -7.54 -10.86
C CYS A 75 -6.25 -7.82 -12.16
N ALA A 76 -7.31 -7.04 -12.43
CA ALA A 76 -8.05 -7.13 -13.68
C ALA A 76 -7.17 -6.84 -14.90
N ALA A 77 -6.37 -5.76 -14.84
CA ALA A 77 -5.49 -5.37 -15.93
C ALA A 77 -4.40 -6.42 -16.19
N ALA A 78 -3.80 -6.97 -15.15
CA ALA A 78 -2.76 -7.98 -15.27
C ALA A 78 -3.30 -9.25 -15.92
N GLN A 79 -4.41 -9.79 -15.44
CA GLN A 79 -4.99 -11.00 -16.04
C GLN A 79 -5.46 -10.78 -17.46
N TYR A 80 -6.13 -9.65 -17.73
CA TYR A 80 -6.54 -9.33 -19.09
C TYR A 80 -5.36 -9.25 -20.07
N SER A 81 -4.23 -8.66 -19.63
CA SER A 81 -3.00 -8.63 -20.43
C SER A 81 -2.54 -10.04 -20.81
N LEU A 82 -2.49 -10.97 -19.86
CA LEU A 82 -2.12 -12.37 -20.13
C LEU A 82 -3.12 -13.06 -21.08
N ILE A 83 -4.44 -12.84 -20.91
CA ILE A 83 -5.48 -13.38 -21.79
C ILE A 83 -5.25 -12.91 -23.24
N ARG A 84 -4.80 -11.67 -23.42
CA ARG A 84 -4.48 -11.11 -24.74
C ARG A 84 -3.10 -11.48 -25.26
N GLY A 85 -2.32 -12.26 -24.51
CA GLY A 85 -0.97 -12.67 -24.88
C GLY A 85 0.09 -11.59 -24.64
N TYR A 86 -0.17 -10.63 -23.77
CA TYR A 86 0.77 -9.57 -23.39
C TYR A 86 1.34 -9.81 -22.00
N GLY A 87 2.64 -9.60 -21.84
CA GLY A 87 3.31 -9.81 -20.54
C GLY A 87 3.30 -8.58 -19.63
N PHE A 88 2.97 -7.41 -20.17
CA PHE A 88 3.10 -6.15 -19.43
C PHE A 88 1.88 -5.26 -19.58
N ALA A 89 1.63 -4.46 -18.55
CA ALA A 89 0.72 -3.33 -18.62
C ALA A 89 1.34 -2.10 -17.96
N ARG A 90 0.87 -0.92 -18.32
CA ARG A 90 1.24 0.33 -17.67
C ARG A 90 -0.01 1.06 -17.24
N HIS A 91 -0.04 1.40 -15.96
CA HIS A 91 -1.13 2.18 -15.39
C HIS A 91 -1.06 3.64 -15.89
N LEU A 92 -2.17 4.18 -16.33
CA LEU A 92 -2.30 5.57 -16.74
C LEU A 92 -3.04 6.41 -15.71
N ARG A 93 -4.23 5.97 -15.29
CA ARG A 93 -5.03 6.64 -14.28
C ARG A 93 -5.96 5.68 -13.57
N THR A 94 -6.35 6.01 -12.36
CA THR A 94 -7.48 5.39 -11.65
C THR A 94 -8.25 6.48 -10.92
N ASN A 95 -9.54 6.55 -11.19
CA ASN A 95 -10.50 7.33 -10.42
C ASN A 95 -11.23 6.39 -9.47
N VAL A 96 -11.34 6.77 -8.22
CA VAL A 96 -12.08 6.02 -7.20
C VAL A 96 -13.12 6.93 -6.60
N GLU A 97 -14.37 6.47 -6.59
CA GLU A 97 -15.50 7.24 -6.06
C GLU A 97 -16.50 6.31 -5.39
N ILE A 98 -17.41 6.89 -4.61
CA ILE A 98 -18.53 6.16 -4.03
C ILE A 98 -19.77 6.51 -4.82
N LYS A 99 -20.49 5.48 -5.31
CA LYS A 99 -21.77 5.59 -5.98
C LYS A 99 -22.78 4.63 -5.36
N GLY A 100 -23.89 5.16 -4.87
CA GLY A 100 -24.93 4.33 -4.28
C GLY A 100 -24.46 3.47 -3.10
N GLY A 101 -23.53 3.98 -2.30
CA GLY A 101 -22.95 3.26 -1.16
C GLY A 101 -21.90 2.20 -1.53
N GLN A 102 -21.53 2.09 -2.79
CA GLN A 102 -20.51 1.18 -3.27
C GLN A 102 -19.29 1.95 -3.77
N TRP A 103 -18.12 1.35 -3.60
CA TRP A 103 -16.89 1.84 -4.20
C TRP A 103 -16.83 1.48 -5.67
N CYS A 104 -16.58 2.47 -6.52
CA CYS A 104 -16.40 2.30 -7.95
C CYS A 104 -14.99 2.76 -8.33
N GLY A 105 -14.27 1.91 -9.06
CA GLY A 105 -12.98 2.22 -9.64
C GLY A 105 -13.07 2.26 -11.16
N ASP A 106 -12.54 3.32 -11.76
CA ASP A 106 -12.37 3.47 -13.21
C ASP A 106 -10.89 3.63 -13.49
N ALA A 107 -10.27 2.61 -14.03
CA ALA A 107 -8.84 2.58 -14.32
C ALA A 107 -8.55 2.37 -15.80
N VAL A 108 -7.53 3.04 -16.30
CA VAL A 108 -7.05 2.88 -17.67
C VAL A 108 -5.60 2.43 -17.66
N TYR A 109 -5.34 1.41 -18.47
CA TYR A 109 -4.02 0.83 -18.69
C TYR A 109 -3.71 0.75 -20.18
N THR A 110 -2.41 0.77 -20.51
CA THR A 110 -1.92 0.23 -21.79
C THR A 110 -1.42 -1.17 -21.57
N ILE A 111 -1.66 -2.08 -22.50
CA ILE A 111 -1.11 -3.45 -22.50
C ILE A 111 -0.03 -3.59 -23.56
N SER A 112 1.02 -4.38 -23.30
CA SER A 112 2.16 -4.51 -24.20
C SER A 112 2.85 -5.88 -24.09
N ALA A 113 3.34 -6.38 -25.22
CA ALA A 113 4.17 -7.59 -25.27
C ALA A 113 5.60 -7.35 -24.75
N ALA A 114 6.09 -6.12 -24.83
CA ALA A 114 7.40 -5.73 -24.34
C ALA A 114 7.25 -4.76 -23.16
N LEU A 115 8.30 -4.68 -22.33
CA LEU A 115 8.30 -3.76 -21.18
C LEU A 115 8.08 -2.32 -21.65
N PRO A 116 6.96 -1.68 -21.30
CA PRO A 116 6.69 -0.29 -21.70
C PRO A 116 7.67 0.67 -21.02
N ARG A 117 8.00 1.73 -21.71
CA ARG A 117 8.78 2.83 -21.10
C ARG A 117 7.90 3.61 -20.14
N GLY A 118 8.48 4.05 -19.03
CA GLY A 118 7.84 4.92 -18.06
C GLY A 118 7.63 4.25 -16.70
N LEU A 119 6.97 5.00 -15.83
CA LEU A 119 6.66 4.56 -14.48
C LEU A 119 5.34 3.76 -14.46
N LYS A 120 5.10 3.06 -13.33
CA LYS A 120 3.87 2.30 -13.08
C LYS A 120 3.62 1.17 -14.09
N THR A 121 4.69 0.59 -14.59
CA THR A 121 4.62 -0.64 -15.38
C THR A 121 4.49 -1.83 -14.45
N ILE A 122 3.62 -2.75 -14.79
CA ILE A 122 3.41 -4.00 -14.08
C ILE A 122 3.80 -5.18 -14.96
N ASP A 123 4.45 -6.16 -14.35
CA ASP A 123 4.62 -7.51 -14.90
C ASP A 123 3.34 -8.28 -14.61
N ALA A 124 2.65 -8.68 -15.67
CA ALA A 124 1.33 -9.28 -15.55
C ALA A 124 1.35 -10.64 -14.84
N GLU A 125 2.38 -11.45 -15.06
CA GLU A 125 2.52 -12.75 -14.40
C GLU A 125 2.72 -12.60 -12.89
N VAL A 126 3.59 -11.68 -12.49
CA VAL A 126 3.86 -11.40 -11.07
C VAL A 126 2.61 -10.90 -10.37
N ILE A 127 1.91 -9.95 -10.98
CA ILE A 127 0.69 -9.40 -10.38
C ILE A 127 -0.42 -10.45 -10.29
N VAL A 128 -0.65 -11.24 -11.33
CA VAL A 128 -1.65 -12.31 -11.29
C VAL A 128 -1.35 -13.32 -10.19
N HIS A 129 -0.09 -13.71 -10.03
CA HIS A 129 0.32 -14.60 -8.94
C HIS A 129 -0.06 -14.02 -7.56
N ASN A 130 0.29 -12.77 -7.30
CA ASN A 130 -0.04 -12.09 -6.05
C ASN A 130 -1.56 -11.98 -5.83
N CYS A 131 -2.32 -11.71 -6.91
CA CYS A 131 -3.78 -11.62 -6.83
C CYS A 131 -4.44 -12.95 -6.48
N ILE A 132 -3.89 -14.06 -6.97
CA ILE A 132 -4.35 -15.42 -6.62
C ILE A 132 -4.08 -15.70 -5.13
N GLU A 133 -2.88 -15.40 -4.64
CA GLU A 133 -2.53 -15.59 -3.22
C GLU A 133 -3.43 -14.76 -2.29
N ASP A 134 -3.73 -13.53 -2.67
CA ASP A 134 -4.59 -12.62 -1.92
C ASP A 134 -6.09 -12.86 -2.15
N LYS A 135 -6.44 -13.85 -2.96
CA LYS A 135 -7.84 -14.22 -3.30
C LYS A 135 -8.65 -13.07 -3.89
N ILE A 136 -8.00 -12.22 -4.67
CA ILE A 136 -8.65 -11.13 -5.39
C ILE A 136 -9.21 -11.71 -6.69
N PRO A 137 -10.51 -11.57 -6.99
CA PRO A 137 -11.09 -12.00 -8.26
C PRO A 137 -10.48 -11.25 -9.44
N MET A 138 -10.49 -11.90 -10.58
CA MET A 138 -9.96 -11.34 -11.84
C MET A 138 -10.98 -11.51 -12.97
N VAL A 139 -10.65 -11.02 -14.15
CA VAL A 139 -11.53 -11.09 -15.34
C VAL A 139 -11.64 -12.50 -15.92
#